data_29f9d7bacb546582762f910a0a43d17d
#
_entry.id   29f9d7bacb546582762f910a0a43d17d
#
_cell.length_a   1.000
_cell.length_b   1.000
_cell.length_c   1.000
_cell.angle_alpha   90.00
_cell.angle_beta   90.00
_cell.angle_gamma   90.00
#
_symmetry.space_group_name_H-M   'P 1'
#
loop_
_entity.id
_entity.type
_entity.pdbx_description
1 polymer ?
#
loop_
_entity_poly.entity_id
_entity_poly.type
_entity_poly.pdbx_seq_one_letter_code
_entity_poly.pdbx_strand_id
1 'polypeptide(L)'
;MKKVLISLLLAFANLCLVYALNSSYKASNTQGRVKSVVFLGDSNLWSGGDDCTNSRSWSYWFKNILQPETCRSYARSGATWSNTERTKADVNNYSEVLSDENVIWNQVLRLINDVESKKFAPPQYIFIMAGTNDAWFHQQRPSLLKESVQDVFSKPLIETKPMLSLAAAVRYNCELLHTRLPQSKVFLVTPMLTIRASKDMVSNISNVIADCGKRLNAPVIRLDTPSLINPLQERKQKQNTIDGTHTNVRGAEKIGRYIVSQFKFILIKK
;
A
#
# COMPACT_ATOMS: atom_id res chain seq x y z
N MET A 1 33.79 28.28 49.23
CA MET A 1 34.01 28.48 47.80
C MET A 1 34.08 27.20 46.99
N LYS A 2 34.89 26.15 47.30
CA LYS A 2 35.02 24.92 46.51
C LYS A 2 33.68 24.14 46.32
N LYS A 3 32.82 24.06 47.36
CA LYS A 3 31.51 23.32 47.27
C LYS A 3 30.49 24.01 46.35
N VAL A 4 30.47 25.33 46.24
CA VAL A 4 29.60 26.09 45.36
C VAL A 4 30.04 25.95 43.90
N LEU A 5 31.33 25.89 43.63
CA LEU A 5 31.90 25.71 42.30
C LEU A 5 31.58 24.31 41.73
N ILE A 6 31.64 23.27 42.58
CA ILE A 6 31.29 21.91 42.20
C ILE A 6 29.79 21.77 41.88
N SER A 7 28.91 22.40 42.67
CA SER A 7 27.46 22.40 42.39
C SER A 7 27.10 23.14 41.09
N LEU A 8 27.79 24.22 40.76
CA LEU A 8 27.60 24.93 39.50
C LEU A 8 28.10 24.13 38.29
N LEU A 9 29.22 23.41 38.42
CA LEU A 9 29.74 22.54 37.37
C LEU A 9 28.82 21.34 37.09
N LEU A 10 28.24 20.74 38.15
CA LEU A 10 27.27 19.66 38.01
C LEU A 10 25.95 20.13 37.40
N ALA A 11 25.47 21.32 37.73
CA ALA A 11 24.28 21.89 37.11
C ALA A 11 24.49 22.19 35.63
N PHE A 12 25.67 22.71 35.27
CA PHE A 12 26.03 22.98 33.86
C PHE A 12 26.18 21.68 33.04
N ALA A 13 26.78 20.63 33.60
CA ALA A 13 26.90 19.31 32.96
C ALA A 13 25.53 18.67 32.72
N ASN A 14 24.60 18.75 33.69
CA ASN A 14 23.22 18.27 33.50
C ASN A 14 22.47 19.07 32.43
N LEU A 15 22.65 20.41 32.39
CA LEU A 15 22.03 21.23 31.35
C LEU A 15 22.54 20.91 29.94
N CYS A 16 23.84 20.67 29.80
CA CYS A 16 24.47 20.21 28.54
C CYS A 16 23.98 18.82 28.14
N LEU A 17 23.80 17.90 29.09
CA LEU A 17 23.30 16.55 28.82
C LEU A 17 21.84 16.59 28.35
N VAL A 18 20.99 17.38 29.00
CA VAL A 18 19.59 17.58 28.60
C VAL A 18 19.51 18.25 27.22
N TYR A 19 20.38 19.21 26.92
CA TYR A 19 20.45 19.84 25.61
C TYR A 19 20.93 18.87 24.52
N ALA A 20 21.94 18.05 24.82
CA ALA A 20 22.42 17.00 23.92
C ALA A 20 21.38 15.91 23.66
N LEU A 21 20.64 15.48 24.71
CA LEU A 21 19.55 14.52 24.58
C LEU A 21 18.37 15.09 23.77
N ASN A 22 17.98 16.34 24.00
CA ASN A 22 16.95 17.03 23.21
C ASN A 22 17.39 17.28 21.76
N SER A 23 18.67 17.60 21.54
CA SER A 23 19.26 17.75 20.20
C SER A 23 19.29 16.40 19.46
N SER A 24 19.68 15.30 20.13
CA SER A 24 19.65 13.95 19.58
C SER A 24 18.23 13.47 19.33
N TYR A 25 17.27 13.79 20.21
CA TYR A 25 15.86 13.53 20.01
C TYR A 25 15.25 14.31 18.84
N LYS A 26 15.65 15.57 18.65
CA LYS A 26 15.29 16.37 17.46
C LYS A 26 15.97 15.85 16.19
N ALA A 27 17.23 15.43 16.26
CA ALA A 27 17.97 14.88 15.11
C ALA A 27 17.42 13.50 14.69
N SER A 28 16.96 12.65 15.62
CA SER A 28 16.30 11.39 15.29
C SER A 28 14.89 11.58 14.69
N ASN A 29 14.28 12.74 14.87
CA ASN A 29 12.99 13.12 14.29
C ASN A 29 13.10 13.78 12.90
N THR A 30 14.32 13.99 12.38
CA THR A 30 14.57 14.50 11.02
C THR A 30 14.71 13.39 9.97
N GLN A 31 14.20 12.20 10.21
CA GLN A 31 13.79 11.33 9.13
C GLN A 31 12.68 12.08 8.37
N GLY A 32 13.00 12.56 7.15
CA GLY A 32 12.24 13.57 6.44
C GLY A 32 10.73 13.31 6.49
N ARG A 33 9.99 14.33 6.93
CA ARG A 33 8.52 14.28 7.03
C ARG A 33 7.96 13.76 5.71
N VAL A 34 7.07 12.77 5.78
CA VAL A 34 6.37 12.27 4.60
C VAL A 34 5.55 13.41 4.00
N LYS A 35 5.88 13.81 2.76
CA LYS A 35 5.22 14.95 2.11
C LYS A 35 3.87 14.53 1.51
N SER A 36 3.90 13.53 0.66
CA SER A 36 2.69 13.17 -0.10
C SER A 36 2.58 11.66 -0.31
N VAL A 37 1.37 11.15 -0.12
CA VAL A 37 1.06 9.73 -0.28
C VAL A 37 -0.19 9.56 -1.11
N VAL A 38 -0.16 8.60 -2.04
CA VAL A 38 -1.33 8.16 -2.79
C VAL A 38 -1.53 6.67 -2.58
N PHE A 39 -2.79 6.27 -2.43
CA PHE A 39 -3.22 4.89 -2.31
C PHE A 39 -4.01 4.47 -3.54
N LEU A 40 -3.65 3.30 -4.10
CA LEU A 40 -4.38 2.61 -5.14
C LEU A 40 -4.81 1.26 -4.58
N GLY A 41 -6.00 0.78 -4.91
CA GLY A 41 -6.40 -0.51 -4.39
C GLY A 41 -7.89 -0.84 -4.48
N ASP A 42 -8.28 -1.81 -3.67
CA ASP A 42 -9.63 -2.37 -3.63
C ASP A 42 -10.50 -1.76 -2.50
N SER A 43 -11.59 -2.44 -2.18
CA SER A 43 -12.58 -2.03 -1.17
C SER A 43 -11.99 -1.78 0.22
N ASN A 44 -10.91 -2.46 0.62
CA ASN A 44 -10.27 -2.26 1.92
C ASN A 44 -9.57 -0.90 2.03
N LEU A 45 -9.20 -0.28 0.90
CA LEU A 45 -8.73 1.10 0.83
C LEU A 45 -9.88 2.08 0.53
N TRP A 46 -10.75 1.74 -0.42
CA TRP A 46 -11.91 2.57 -0.79
C TRP A 46 -12.79 2.92 0.40
N SER A 47 -12.99 2.00 1.34
CA SER A 47 -13.74 2.27 2.58
C SER A 47 -13.18 3.43 3.41
N GLY A 48 -11.97 3.89 3.14
CA GLY A 48 -11.34 5.06 3.76
C GLY A 48 -11.79 6.39 3.17
N GLY A 49 -12.44 6.38 2.01
CA GLY A 49 -12.74 7.57 1.20
C GLY A 49 -11.52 8.09 0.45
N ASP A 50 -11.76 8.97 -0.50
CA ASP A 50 -10.70 9.54 -1.36
C ASP A 50 -9.67 10.37 -0.57
N ASP A 51 -10.07 10.95 0.57
CA ASP A 51 -9.23 11.73 1.46
C ASP A 51 -8.69 10.95 2.68
N CYS A 52 -8.90 9.64 2.72
CA CYS A 52 -8.48 8.76 3.81
C CYS A 52 -8.99 9.25 5.18
N THR A 53 -10.31 9.52 5.28
CA THR A 53 -10.93 10.08 6.50
C THR A 53 -11.77 9.09 7.29
N ASN A 54 -12.07 7.90 6.74
CA ASN A 54 -12.87 6.89 7.42
C ASN A 54 -11.99 5.85 8.11
N SER A 55 -12.17 5.69 9.41
CA SER A 55 -11.39 4.82 10.29
C SER A 55 -11.53 3.31 10.01
N ARG A 56 -12.45 2.89 9.14
CA ARG A 56 -12.58 1.50 8.69
C ARG A 56 -11.54 1.08 7.66
N SER A 57 -10.72 2.02 7.15
CA SER A 57 -9.59 1.72 6.27
C SER A 57 -8.25 1.96 6.97
N TRP A 58 -7.27 1.14 6.65
CA TRP A 58 -5.91 1.31 7.13
C TRP A 58 -5.24 2.60 6.63
N SER A 59 -5.70 3.18 5.51
CA SER A 59 -5.21 4.46 4.98
C SER A 59 -5.46 5.62 5.95
N TYR A 60 -6.60 5.61 6.67
CA TYR A 60 -6.88 6.56 7.75
C TYR A 60 -5.82 6.49 8.86
N TRP A 61 -5.51 5.29 9.33
CA TRP A 61 -4.53 5.07 10.40
C TRP A 61 -3.12 5.41 9.95
N PHE A 62 -2.77 5.09 8.70
CA PHE A 62 -1.51 5.50 8.09
C PHE A 62 -1.38 7.03 8.07
N LYS A 63 -2.41 7.73 7.58
CA LYS A 63 -2.48 9.19 7.53
C LYS A 63 -2.32 9.81 8.92
N ASN A 64 -3.04 9.31 9.92
CA ASN A 64 -3.02 9.88 11.27
C ASN A 64 -1.69 9.62 12.01
N ILE A 65 -1.01 8.50 11.73
CA ILE A 65 0.26 8.18 12.40
C ILE A 65 1.44 8.93 11.75
N LEU A 66 1.45 9.07 10.43
CA LEU A 66 2.56 9.69 9.70
C LEU A 66 2.35 11.17 9.39
N GLN A 67 1.12 11.63 9.43
CA GLN A 67 0.72 13.02 9.18
C GLN A 67 1.36 13.60 7.89
N PRO A 68 1.21 12.95 6.72
CA PRO A 68 1.68 13.50 5.47
C PRO A 68 0.99 14.83 5.17
N GLU A 69 1.68 15.71 4.44
CA GLU A 69 1.09 17.00 4.02
C GLU A 69 -0.11 16.78 3.09
N THR A 70 -0.01 15.78 2.21
CA THR A 70 -1.12 15.35 1.35
C THR A 70 -1.29 13.83 1.38
N CYS A 71 -2.56 13.39 1.37
CA CYS A 71 -2.93 11.98 1.39
C CYS A 71 -4.20 11.79 0.56
N ARG A 72 -4.14 10.97 -0.49
CA ARG A 72 -5.26 10.72 -1.40
C ARG A 72 -5.40 9.24 -1.71
N SER A 73 -6.60 8.82 -2.07
CA SER A 73 -6.90 7.47 -2.51
C SER A 73 -7.65 7.48 -3.84
N TYR A 74 -7.21 6.61 -4.76
CA TYR A 74 -7.90 6.28 -6.00
C TYR A 74 -8.56 4.91 -5.93
N ALA A 75 -8.49 4.25 -4.77
CA ALA A 75 -9.03 2.92 -4.57
C ALA A 75 -10.53 2.87 -4.87
N ARG A 76 -10.99 1.74 -5.40
CA ARG A 76 -12.41 1.48 -5.67
C ARG A 76 -12.79 0.06 -5.27
N SER A 77 -14.04 -0.08 -4.85
CA SER A 77 -14.59 -1.37 -4.44
C SER A 77 -14.54 -2.37 -5.60
N GLY A 78 -14.11 -3.60 -5.32
CA GLY A 78 -14.03 -4.64 -6.34
C GLY A 78 -12.81 -4.60 -7.26
N ALA A 79 -11.93 -3.61 -7.11
CA ALA A 79 -10.77 -3.49 -7.99
C ALA A 79 -9.85 -4.72 -7.94
N THR A 80 -9.35 -5.10 -9.11
CA THR A 80 -8.40 -6.19 -9.31
C THR A 80 -7.09 -5.70 -9.92
N TRP A 81 -6.03 -6.46 -9.75
CA TRP A 81 -4.80 -6.26 -10.52
C TRP A 81 -5.01 -6.64 -11.98
N SER A 82 -5.51 -7.87 -12.21
CA SER A 82 -5.68 -8.41 -13.55
C SER A 82 -6.86 -7.78 -14.28
N ASN A 83 -6.65 -7.50 -15.56
CA ASN A 83 -7.72 -7.12 -16.47
C ASN A 83 -8.56 -8.33 -16.89
N THR A 84 -9.69 -8.06 -17.52
CA THR A 84 -10.41 -9.02 -18.37
C THR A 84 -10.21 -8.61 -19.84
N GLU A 85 -10.64 -9.47 -20.76
CA GLU A 85 -10.61 -9.14 -22.20
C GLU A 85 -11.50 -7.93 -22.55
N ARG A 86 -12.46 -7.61 -21.68
CA ARG A 86 -13.40 -6.50 -21.84
C ARG A 86 -12.90 -5.20 -21.22
N THR A 87 -11.86 -5.25 -20.40
CA THR A 87 -11.33 -4.06 -19.72
C THR A 87 -10.86 -3.01 -20.72
N LYS A 88 -11.39 -1.80 -20.57
CA LYS A 88 -11.03 -0.61 -21.35
C LYS A 88 -10.33 0.40 -20.48
N ALA A 89 -9.47 1.22 -21.11
CA ALA A 89 -8.89 2.37 -20.43
C ALA A 89 -10.00 3.39 -20.11
N ASP A 90 -10.07 3.77 -18.85
CA ASP A 90 -11.05 4.75 -18.38
C ASP A 90 -10.43 5.68 -17.33
N VAL A 91 -10.16 6.91 -17.73
CA VAL A 91 -9.60 7.94 -16.86
C VAL A 91 -10.66 8.88 -16.28
N ASN A 92 -11.88 8.85 -16.79
CA ASN A 92 -12.93 9.81 -16.47
C ASN A 92 -14.01 9.25 -15.55
N ASN A 93 -14.35 7.97 -15.71
CA ASN A 93 -15.43 7.37 -14.95
C ASN A 93 -14.88 6.61 -13.74
N TYR A 94 -15.33 6.98 -12.57
CA TYR A 94 -15.15 6.24 -11.35
C TYR A 94 -16.41 5.41 -11.10
N SER A 95 -16.34 4.11 -11.41
CA SER A 95 -17.38 3.20 -10.96
C SER A 95 -17.12 2.79 -9.52
N GLU A 96 -18.10 2.95 -8.65
CA GLU A 96 -18.11 2.40 -7.29
C GLU A 96 -18.74 1.00 -7.25
N VAL A 97 -19.14 0.50 -8.41
CA VAL A 97 -19.70 -0.82 -8.63
C VAL A 97 -18.66 -1.73 -9.23
N LEU A 98 -18.75 -3.03 -8.99
CA LEU A 98 -17.93 -4.03 -9.67
C LEU A 98 -18.13 -3.92 -11.19
N SER A 99 -17.05 -3.64 -11.90
CA SER A 99 -17.02 -3.53 -13.37
C SER A 99 -15.68 -4.00 -13.92
N ASP A 100 -15.63 -4.31 -15.22
CA ASP A 100 -14.39 -4.70 -15.90
C ASP A 100 -13.36 -3.54 -15.92
N GLU A 101 -13.82 -2.29 -15.83
CA GLU A 101 -12.99 -1.10 -15.77
C GLU A 101 -12.47 -0.81 -14.36
N ASN A 102 -12.96 -1.51 -13.33
CA ASN A 102 -12.54 -1.28 -11.96
C ASN A 102 -11.27 -2.08 -11.63
N VAL A 103 -10.17 -1.66 -12.21
CA VAL A 103 -8.86 -2.32 -12.15
C VAL A 103 -7.77 -1.32 -11.72
N ILE A 104 -6.66 -1.84 -11.16
CA ILE A 104 -5.50 -1.01 -10.79
C ILE A 104 -4.98 -0.19 -11.97
N TRP A 105 -4.99 -0.75 -13.18
CA TRP A 105 -4.56 -0.02 -14.38
C TRP A 105 -5.28 1.30 -14.56
N ASN A 106 -6.61 1.33 -14.44
CA ASN A 106 -7.38 2.57 -14.56
C ASN A 106 -7.11 3.55 -13.42
N GLN A 107 -6.83 3.06 -12.21
CA GLN A 107 -6.41 3.92 -11.09
C GLN A 107 -5.03 4.55 -11.37
N VAL A 108 -4.10 3.79 -11.93
CA VAL A 108 -2.77 4.28 -12.36
C VAL A 108 -2.92 5.34 -13.45
N LEU A 109 -3.75 5.10 -14.46
CA LEU A 109 -4.00 6.07 -15.54
C LEU A 109 -4.59 7.37 -15.00
N ARG A 110 -5.55 7.30 -14.07
CA ARG A 110 -6.15 8.49 -13.42
C ARG A 110 -5.13 9.27 -12.61
N LEU A 111 -4.31 8.59 -11.81
CA LEU A 111 -3.24 9.23 -11.06
C LEU A 111 -2.28 9.98 -11.98
N ILE A 112 -1.82 9.32 -13.05
CA ILE A 112 -0.91 9.92 -14.03
C ILE A 112 -1.56 11.14 -14.69
N ASN A 113 -2.81 11.00 -15.16
CA ASN A 113 -3.55 12.09 -15.77
C ASN A 113 -3.71 13.29 -14.83
N ASP A 114 -4.01 13.07 -13.56
CA ASP A 114 -4.17 14.13 -12.59
C ASP A 114 -2.85 14.86 -12.28
N VAL A 115 -1.72 14.14 -12.27
CA VAL A 115 -0.39 14.75 -12.11
C VAL A 115 0.00 15.54 -13.36
N GLU A 116 -0.17 14.97 -14.55
CA GLU A 116 0.19 15.61 -15.82
C GLU A 116 -0.68 16.83 -16.13
N SER A 117 -1.96 16.78 -15.76
CA SER A 117 -2.86 17.93 -15.82
C SER A 117 -2.63 18.96 -14.71
N LYS A 118 -1.60 18.76 -13.88
CA LYS A 118 -1.21 19.67 -12.79
C LYS A 118 -2.28 19.88 -11.71
N LYS A 119 -3.18 18.94 -11.53
CA LYS A 119 -4.15 18.98 -10.41
C LYS A 119 -3.44 18.86 -9.06
N PHE A 120 -2.30 18.14 -9.01
CA PHE A 120 -1.39 18.10 -7.86
C PHE A 120 0.02 17.67 -8.29
N ALA A 121 0.99 17.90 -7.39
CA ALA A 121 2.37 17.48 -7.62
C ALA A 121 2.50 15.95 -7.54
N PRO A 122 3.49 15.34 -8.25
CA PRO A 122 3.76 13.92 -8.15
C PRO A 122 3.93 13.48 -6.69
N PRO A 123 3.27 12.38 -6.26
CA PRO A 123 3.37 11.92 -4.89
C PRO A 123 4.76 11.39 -4.56
N GLN A 124 5.20 11.56 -3.31
CA GLN A 124 6.45 10.98 -2.83
C GLN A 124 6.37 9.45 -2.76
N TYR A 125 5.22 8.94 -2.29
CA TYR A 125 4.98 7.51 -2.14
C TYR A 125 3.64 7.11 -2.75
N ILE A 126 3.63 5.98 -3.44
CA ILE A 126 2.44 5.34 -3.98
C ILE A 126 2.34 3.94 -3.35
N PHE A 127 1.24 3.66 -2.67
CA PHE A 127 0.95 2.33 -2.13
C PHE A 127 -0.14 1.67 -2.98
N ILE A 128 0.10 0.44 -3.43
CA ILE A 128 -0.88 -0.32 -4.19
C ILE A 128 -1.24 -1.58 -3.41
N MET A 129 -2.49 -1.68 -2.95
CA MET A 129 -3.02 -2.84 -2.26
C MET A 129 -4.20 -3.40 -3.02
N ALA A 130 -4.01 -4.50 -3.71
CA ALA A 130 -5.05 -5.27 -4.39
C ALA A 130 -4.68 -6.75 -4.43
N GLY A 131 -5.59 -7.57 -4.95
CA GLY A 131 -5.42 -9.02 -5.03
C GLY A 131 -6.51 -9.80 -4.27
N THR A 132 -7.26 -9.12 -3.39
CA THR A 132 -8.41 -9.74 -2.70
C THR A 132 -9.46 -10.19 -3.71
N ASN A 133 -9.80 -9.33 -4.67
CA ASN A 133 -10.80 -9.64 -5.69
C ASN A 133 -10.25 -10.58 -6.77
N ASP A 134 -8.96 -10.51 -7.08
CA ASP A 134 -8.29 -11.52 -7.93
C ASP A 134 -8.41 -12.91 -7.29
N ALA A 135 -8.20 -13.02 -5.98
CA ALA A 135 -8.37 -14.28 -5.24
C ALA A 135 -9.83 -14.73 -5.18
N TRP A 136 -10.75 -13.82 -4.88
CA TRP A 136 -12.17 -14.12 -4.73
C TRP A 136 -12.80 -14.58 -6.04
N PHE A 137 -12.50 -13.87 -7.14
CA PHE A 137 -13.06 -14.13 -8.47
C PHE A 137 -12.13 -14.90 -9.39
N HIS A 138 -11.14 -15.66 -8.86
CA HIS A 138 -10.14 -16.36 -9.64
C HIS A 138 -10.74 -17.33 -10.68
N GLN A 139 -11.89 -17.95 -10.37
CA GLN A 139 -12.57 -18.85 -11.31
C GLN A 139 -13.08 -18.13 -12.58
N GLN A 140 -13.38 -16.83 -12.47
CA GLN A 140 -13.80 -15.99 -13.60
C GLN A 140 -12.61 -15.38 -14.34
N ARG A 141 -11.39 -15.66 -13.90
CA ARG A 141 -10.12 -15.15 -14.44
C ARG A 141 -9.16 -16.31 -14.76
N PRO A 142 -9.46 -17.12 -15.80
CA PRO A 142 -8.70 -18.35 -16.06
C PRO A 142 -7.24 -18.09 -16.43
N SER A 143 -6.88 -16.87 -16.81
CA SER A 143 -5.50 -16.46 -17.13
C SER A 143 -4.73 -15.89 -15.93
N LEU A 144 -5.36 -15.73 -14.77
CA LEU A 144 -4.79 -15.03 -13.61
C LEU A 144 -3.38 -15.51 -13.22
N LEU A 145 -3.17 -16.83 -13.17
CA LEU A 145 -1.89 -17.44 -12.76
C LEU A 145 -1.23 -18.25 -13.90
N LYS A 146 -1.62 -18.04 -15.16
CA LYS A 146 -1.07 -18.80 -16.31
C LYS A 146 0.37 -18.45 -16.63
N GLU A 147 0.76 -17.18 -16.44
CA GLU A 147 2.12 -16.74 -16.70
C GLU A 147 2.90 -16.66 -15.40
N SER A 148 4.07 -17.28 -15.37
CA SER A 148 4.98 -17.11 -14.26
C SER A 148 5.61 -15.71 -14.27
N VAL A 149 6.11 -15.25 -13.12
CA VAL A 149 6.87 -14.00 -13.04
C VAL A 149 8.10 -14.04 -13.96
N GLN A 150 8.76 -15.22 -14.06
CA GLN A 150 9.91 -15.41 -14.96
C GLN A 150 9.51 -15.17 -16.42
N ASP A 151 8.42 -15.76 -16.88
CA ASP A 151 7.96 -15.64 -18.27
C ASP A 151 7.60 -14.20 -18.61
N VAL A 152 6.86 -13.55 -17.72
CA VAL A 152 6.45 -12.15 -17.90
C VAL A 152 7.67 -11.23 -18.02
N PHE A 153 8.68 -11.39 -17.16
CA PHE A 153 9.86 -10.51 -17.17
C PHE A 153 10.90 -10.87 -18.23
N SER A 154 10.78 -12.01 -18.92
CA SER A 154 11.61 -12.36 -20.07
C SER A 154 11.14 -11.71 -21.38
N LYS A 155 9.92 -11.17 -21.42
CA LYS A 155 9.28 -10.56 -22.59
C LYS A 155 9.42 -9.02 -22.56
N PRO A 156 9.40 -8.33 -23.72
CA PRO A 156 9.19 -6.90 -23.78
C PRO A 156 7.89 -6.48 -23.07
N LEU A 157 7.86 -5.29 -22.49
CA LEU A 157 6.68 -4.81 -21.76
C LEU A 157 5.40 -4.79 -22.60
N ILE A 158 5.51 -4.44 -23.87
CA ILE A 158 4.38 -4.38 -24.80
C ILE A 158 3.68 -5.73 -24.96
N GLU A 159 4.41 -6.84 -24.83
CA GLU A 159 3.86 -8.19 -24.94
C GLU A 159 3.11 -8.63 -23.67
N THR A 160 3.22 -7.90 -22.60
CA THR A 160 2.47 -8.20 -21.36
C THR A 160 1.03 -7.67 -21.35
N LYS A 161 0.64 -6.90 -22.38
CA LYS A 161 -0.75 -6.51 -22.61
C LYS A 161 -1.53 -7.71 -23.18
N PRO A 162 -2.80 -7.86 -22.84
CA PRO A 162 -3.71 -6.97 -22.11
C PRO A 162 -3.71 -7.13 -20.57
N MET A 163 -2.66 -7.63 -19.95
CA MET A 163 -2.56 -7.76 -18.47
C MET A 163 -3.61 -8.72 -17.88
N LEU A 164 -3.85 -9.84 -18.56
CA LEU A 164 -4.80 -10.84 -18.07
C LEU A 164 -4.23 -11.69 -16.94
N SER A 165 -2.90 -11.83 -16.85
CA SER A 165 -2.23 -12.49 -15.74
C SER A 165 -1.86 -11.47 -14.65
N LEU A 166 -1.82 -11.97 -13.41
CA LEU A 166 -1.43 -11.15 -12.25
C LEU A 166 -0.02 -10.59 -12.40
N ALA A 167 0.94 -11.42 -12.83
CA ALA A 167 2.33 -11.01 -13.00
C ALA A 167 2.46 -9.90 -14.07
N ALA A 168 1.76 -10.04 -15.21
CA ALA A 168 1.74 -9.02 -16.26
C ALA A 168 1.12 -7.70 -15.75
N ALA A 169 0.02 -7.79 -15.01
CA ALA A 169 -0.66 -6.61 -14.47
C ALA A 169 0.20 -5.87 -13.44
N VAL A 170 0.83 -6.58 -12.49
CA VAL A 170 1.71 -5.96 -11.50
C VAL A 170 2.91 -5.30 -12.18
N ARG A 171 3.58 -6.02 -13.09
CA ARG A 171 4.72 -5.49 -13.86
C ARG A 171 4.33 -4.23 -14.62
N TYR A 172 3.31 -4.31 -15.46
CA TYR A 172 2.93 -3.21 -16.34
C TYR A 172 2.60 -1.93 -15.57
N ASN A 173 1.78 -2.05 -14.53
CA ASN A 173 1.38 -0.89 -13.72
C ASN A 173 2.55 -0.24 -12.99
N CYS A 174 3.47 -1.04 -12.45
CA CYS A 174 4.66 -0.50 -11.78
C CYS A 174 5.64 0.14 -12.76
N GLU A 175 5.90 -0.47 -13.93
CA GLU A 175 6.77 0.11 -14.95
C GLU A 175 6.16 1.38 -15.55
N LEU A 176 4.84 1.44 -15.73
CA LEU A 176 4.14 2.64 -16.16
C LEU A 176 4.29 3.78 -15.15
N LEU A 177 4.11 3.50 -13.85
CA LEU A 177 4.34 4.48 -12.79
C LEU A 177 5.80 4.94 -12.74
N HIS A 178 6.75 4.02 -12.86
CA HIS A 178 8.19 4.34 -12.88
C HIS A 178 8.55 5.26 -14.06
N THR A 179 7.95 5.01 -15.21
CA THR A 179 8.21 5.80 -16.43
C THR A 179 7.58 7.18 -16.35
N ARG A 180 6.34 7.28 -15.88
CA ARG A 180 5.57 8.53 -15.91
C ARG A 180 5.74 9.38 -14.65
N LEU A 181 6.04 8.75 -13.51
CA LEU A 181 6.23 9.40 -12.21
C LEU A 181 7.56 8.93 -11.56
N PRO A 182 8.72 9.14 -12.19
CA PRO A 182 10.00 8.55 -11.78
C PRO A 182 10.49 8.99 -10.39
N GLN A 183 9.99 10.11 -9.88
CA GLN A 183 10.30 10.61 -8.53
C GLN A 183 9.43 9.96 -7.44
N SER A 184 8.39 9.22 -7.81
CA SER A 184 7.49 8.53 -6.88
C SER A 184 8.01 7.14 -6.53
N LYS A 185 8.05 6.81 -5.26
CA LYS A 185 8.43 5.47 -4.82
C LYS A 185 7.20 4.60 -4.64
N VAL A 186 7.12 3.51 -5.40
CA VAL A 186 6.02 2.55 -5.35
C VAL A 186 6.28 1.52 -4.24
N PHE A 187 5.27 1.27 -3.41
CA PHE A 187 5.18 0.21 -2.44
C PHE A 187 4.03 -0.72 -2.81
N LEU A 188 4.30 -2.02 -2.86
CA LEU A 188 3.28 -3.03 -3.05
C LEU A 188 2.82 -3.56 -1.69
N VAL A 189 1.52 -3.76 -1.55
CA VAL A 189 0.92 -4.34 -0.35
C VAL A 189 0.09 -5.54 -0.77
N THR A 190 0.39 -6.71 -0.21
CA THR A 190 -0.37 -7.93 -0.57
C THR A 190 -1.78 -7.91 0.02
N PRO A 191 -2.73 -8.67 -0.53
CA PRO A 191 -4.04 -8.82 0.07
C PRO A 191 -3.94 -9.44 1.48
N MET A 192 -4.90 -9.14 2.33
CA MET A 192 -5.10 -9.82 3.60
C MET A 192 -5.76 -11.19 3.39
N LEU A 193 -5.60 -12.10 4.35
CA LEU A 193 -6.41 -13.30 4.37
C LEU A 193 -7.90 -12.95 4.54
N THR A 194 -8.76 -13.70 3.86
CA THR A 194 -10.21 -13.46 3.80
C THR A 194 -10.99 -14.79 3.89
N ILE A 195 -12.26 -14.71 4.24
CA ILE A 195 -13.15 -15.89 4.17
C ILE A 195 -13.65 -16.18 2.74
N ARG A 196 -13.41 -15.29 1.78
CA ARG A 196 -13.92 -15.35 0.40
C ARG A 196 -13.02 -16.09 -0.57
N ALA A 197 -11.78 -16.37 -0.16
CA ALA A 197 -10.83 -17.18 -0.93
C ALA A 197 -10.07 -18.12 0.01
N SER A 198 -9.50 -19.19 -0.55
CA SER A 198 -8.64 -20.08 0.22
C SER A 198 -7.34 -19.35 0.63
N LYS A 199 -6.76 -19.77 1.75
CA LYS A 199 -5.47 -19.26 2.20
C LYS A 199 -4.40 -19.44 1.12
N ASP A 200 -4.40 -20.61 0.46
CA ASP A 200 -3.41 -20.94 -0.57
C ASP A 200 -3.55 -20.01 -1.79
N MET A 201 -4.77 -19.68 -2.21
CA MET A 201 -4.99 -18.73 -3.31
C MET A 201 -4.48 -17.34 -2.94
N VAL A 202 -4.78 -16.83 -1.74
CA VAL A 202 -4.27 -15.55 -1.27
C VAL A 202 -2.75 -15.56 -1.17
N SER A 203 -2.16 -16.65 -0.66
CA SER A 203 -0.69 -16.80 -0.57
C SER A 203 -0.03 -16.86 -1.94
N ASN A 204 -0.61 -17.57 -2.92
CA ASN A 204 -0.10 -17.62 -4.29
C ASN A 204 -0.09 -16.23 -4.93
N ILE A 205 -1.18 -15.48 -4.81
CA ILE A 205 -1.27 -14.09 -5.28
C ILE A 205 -0.22 -13.22 -4.59
N SER A 206 -0.09 -13.34 -3.27
CA SER A 206 0.89 -12.59 -2.50
C SER A 206 2.34 -12.90 -2.91
N ASN A 207 2.63 -14.16 -3.25
CA ASN A 207 3.94 -14.57 -3.74
C ASN A 207 4.25 -13.96 -5.11
N VAL A 208 3.30 -14.00 -6.04
CA VAL A 208 3.46 -13.35 -7.36
C VAL A 208 3.72 -11.85 -7.21
N ILE A 209 2.96 -11.15 -6.35
CA ILE A 209 3.17 -9.72 -6.07
C ILE A 209 4.57 -9.49 -5.47
N ALA A 210 5.00 -10.35 -4.54
CA ALA A 210 6.31 -10.24 -3.90
C ALA A 210 7.46 -10.46 -4.87
N ASP A 211 7.35 -11.46 -5.74
CA ASP A 211 8.37 -11.77 -6.75
C ASP A 211 8.45 -10.67 -7.82
N CYS A 212 7.32 -10.13 -8.27
CA CYS A 212 7.29 -8.94 -9.12
C CYS A 212 7.96 -7.74 -8.42
N GLY A 213 7.60 -7.47 -7.17
CA GLY A 213 8.18 -6.38 -6.39
C GLY A 213 9.69 -6.47 -6.27
N LYS A 214 10.24 -7.68 -6.05
CA LYS A 214 11.68 -7.93 -6.02
C LYS A 214 12.37 -7.57 -7.34
N ARG A 215 11.77 -7.96 -8.48
CA ARG A 215 12.33 -7.66 -9.82
C ARG A 215 12.23 -6.18 -10.19
N LEU A 216 11.18 -5.50 -9.70
CA LEU A 216 10.91 -4.08 -9.95
C LEU A 216 11.61 -3.16 -8.95
N ASN A 217 12.38 -3.70 -7.99
CA ASN A 217 12.91 -2.93 -6.87
C ASN A 217 11.83 -2.12 -6.11
N ALA A 218 10.59 -2.64 -6.10
CA ALA A 218 9.47 -2.08 -5.38
C ALA A 218 9.31 -2.83 -4.05
N PRO A 219 9.47 -2.17 -2.89
CA PRO A 219 9.29 -2.81 -1.59
C PRO A 219 7.89 -3.41 -1.44
N VAL A 220 7.81 -4.59 -0.81
CA VAL A 220 6.56 -5.30 -0.61
C VAL A 220 6.27 -5.45 0.89
N ILE A 221 5.06 -5.08 1.29
CA ILE A 221 4.53 -5.28 2.65
C ILE A 221 3.51 -6.41 2.59
N ARG A 222 3.80 -7.52 3.27
CA ARG A 222 2.93 -8.70 3.26
C ARG A 222 1.86 -8.62 4.35
N LEU A 223 0.59 -8.82 3.96
CA LEU A 223 -0.55 -8.87 4.88
C LEU A 223 -1.21 -10.25 4.97
N ASP A 224 -0.78 -11.21 4.16
CA ASP A 224 -1.34 -12.57 4.06
C ASP A 224 -0.92 -13.48 5.23
N THR A 225 -0.96 -12.95 6.44
CA THR A 225 -0.62 -13.69 7.65
C THR A 225 -1.80 -13.78 8.63
N PRO A 226 -2.05 -14.97 9.24
CA PRO A 226 -3.11 -15.13 10.23
C PRO A 226 -2.95 -14.25 11.48
N SER A 227 -1.74 -13.79 11.78
CA SER A 227 -1.50 -12.85 12.89
C SER A 227 -2.15 -11.50 12.67
N LEU A 228 -2.39 -11.09 11.42
CA LEU A 228 -3.11 -9.86 11.07
C LEU A 228 -4.62 -10.11 10.99
N ILE A 229 -5.06 -10.91 10.02
CA ILE A 229 -6.45 -11.33 9.85
C ILE A 229 -6.49 -12.85 9.79
N ASN A 230 -7.24 -13.47 10.69
CA ASN A 230 -7.40 -14.92 10.73
C ASN A 230 -8.81 -15.32 10.24
N PRO A 231 -8.95 -15.90 9.04
CA PRO A 231 -10.25 -16.24 8.47
C PRO A 231 -11.09 -17.17 9.35
N LEU A 232 -10.47 -18.08 10.10
CA LEU A 232 -11.17 -19.00 11.00
C LEU A 232 -11.81 -18.25 12.18
N GLN A 233 -11.11 -17.25 12.72
CA GLN A 233 -11.65 -16.39 13.78
C GLN A 233 -12.72 -15.44 13.23
N GLU A 234 -12.47 -14.85 12.06
CA GLU A 234 -13.43 -13.93 11.43
C GLU A 234 -14.74 -14.60 11.03
N ARG A 235 -14.72 -15.90 10.68
CA ARG A 235 -15.96 -16.68 10.48
C ARG A 235 -16.79 -16.81 11.77
N LYS A 236 -16.11 -16.90 12.91
CA LYS A 236 -16.78 -17.13 14.21
C LYS A 236 -17.22 -15.82 14.88
N GLN A 237 -16.37 -14.81 14.89
CA GLN A 237 -16.53 -13.65 15.77
C GLN A 237 -16.47 -12.29 15.07
N LYS A 238 -16.01 -12.22 13.81
CA LYS A 238 -15.82 -10.95 13.07
C LYS A 238 -15.03 -9.91 13.89
N GLN A 239 -13.93 -10.35 14.45
CA GLN A 239 -13.18 -9.56 15.41
C GLN A 239 -12.50 -8.33 14.79
N ASN A 240 -11.98 -8.48 13.56
CA ASN A 240 -11.23 -7.44 12.84
C ASN A 240 -11.91 -7.03 11.52
N THR A 241 -12.98 -7.71 11.14
CA THR A 241 -13.70 -7.45 9.89
C THR A 241 -15.19 -7.31 10.17
N ILE A 242 -15.92 -6.73 9.23
CA ILE A 242 -17.39 -6.65 9.30
C ILE A 242 -18.07 -7.87 8.69
N ASP A 243 -17.41 -8.50 7.71
CA ASP A 243 -17.99 -9.60 6.91
C ASP A 243 -16.99 -10.74 6.62
N GLY A 244 -15.84 -10.73 7.27
CA GLY A 244 -14.74 -11.68 7.05
C GLY A 244 -13.75 -11.27 5.96
N THR A 245 -13.92 -10.09 5.35
CA THR A 245 -13.10 -9.54 4.27
C THR A 245 -12.76 -8.06 4.48
N HIS A 246 -13.78 -7.23 4.69
CA HIS A 246 -13.62 -5.80 4.88
C HIS A 246 -13.34 -5.48 6.34
N THR A 247 -12.33 -4.69 6.60
CA THR A 247 -11.95 -4.32 7.96
C THR A 247 -13.04 -3.53 8.68
N ASN A 248 -13.22 -3.82 9.97
CA ASN A 248 -13.81 -2.89 10.92
C ASN A 248 -12.74 -1.92 11.44
N VAL A 249 -13.09 -0.99 12.32
CA VAL A 249 -12.15 0.01 12.86
C VAL A 249 -10.94 -0.64 13.52
N ARG A 250 -11.14 -1.70 14.31
CA ARG A 250 -10.06 -2.43 15.01
C ARG A 250 -9.10 -3.11 14.03
N GLY A 251 -9.63 -3.79 13.02
CA GLY A 251 -8.82 -4.43 11.99
C GLY A 251 -8.07 -3.41 11.15
N ALA A 252 -8.72 -2.33 10.77
CA ALA A 252 -8.10 -1.23 10.03
C ALA A 252 -6.95 -0.57 10.81
N GLU A 253 -7.13 -0.33 12.12
CA GLU A 253 -6.06 0.17 12.98
C GLU A 253 -4.88 -0.79 13.04
N LYS A 254 -5.14 -2.08 13.29
CA LYS A 254 -4.12 -3.11 13.35
C LYS A 254 -3.29 -3.17 12.08
N ILE A 255 -3.94 -3.19 10.92
CA ILE A 255 -3.29 -3.20 9.61
C ILE A 255 -2.53 -1.89 9.36
N GLY A 256 -3.11 -0.73 9.64
CA GLY A 256 -2.48 0.56 9.46
C GLY A 256 -1.19 0.71 10.30
N ARG A 257 -1.22 0.34 11.57
CA ARG A 257 -0.04 0.34 12.45
C ARG A 257 1.05 -0.61 11.93
N TYR A 258 0.66 -1.80 11.47
CA TYR A 258 1.60 -2.76 10.89
C TYR A 258 2.25 -2.20 9.63
N ILE A 259 1.47 -1.67 8.68
CA ILE A 259 2.00 -1.10 7.44
C ILE A 259 2.96 0.05 7.74
N VAL A 260 2.61 0.95 8.67
CA VAL A 260 3.49 2.05 9.10
C VAL A 260 4.80 1.53 9.68
N SER A 261 4.76 0.48 10.51
CA SER A 261 5.98 -0.11 11.08
C SER A 261 6.90 -0.68 9.99
N GLN A 262 6.33 -1.43 9.03
CA GLN A 262 7.08 -1.98 7.90
C GLN A 262 7.63 -0.88 6.98
N PHE A 263 6.83 0.13 6.69
CA PHE A 263 7.24 1.28 5.89
C PHE A 263 8.46 2.00 6.51
N LYS A 264 8.38 2.33 7.81
CA LYS A 264 9.50 2.95 8.53
C LYS A 264 10.76 2.07 8.49
N PHE A 265 10.61 0.76 8.74
CA PHE A 265 11.73 -0.18 8.69
C PHE A 265 12.41 -0.24 7.31
N ILE A 266 11.61 -0.23 6.22
CA ILE A 266 12.12 -0.23 4.85
C ILE A 266 12.88 1.08 4.53
N LEU A 267 12.42 2.22 5.08
CA LEU A 267 13.09 3.51 4.86
C LEU A 267 14.43 3.61 5.60
N ILE A 268 14.57 2.96 6.77
CA ILE A 268 15.80 2.99 7.57
C ILE A 268 16.90 2.11 6.96
N LYS A 269 16.54 1.02 6.27
CA LYS A 269 17.50 0.08 5.68
C LYS A 269 18.16 0.57 4.39
N LYS A 270 17.81 1.73 3.90
CA LYS A 270 18.43 2.41 2.73
C LYS A 270 19.34 3.53 3.15
#